data_bcfca59874caaf8184d3d7c67c97b9d9
#
_entry.id   bcfca59874caaf8184d3d7c67c97b9d9
#
_cell.length_a   1.000
_cell.length_b   1.000
_cell.length_c   1.000
_cell.angle_alpha   90.00
_cell.angle_beta   90.00
_cell.angle_gamma   90.00
#
_symmetry.space_group_name_H-M   'P 1'
#
loop_
_entity.id
_entity.type
_entity.pdbx_description
1 polymer ?
#
loop_
_entity_poly.entity_id
_entity_poly.type
_entity_poly.pdbx_seq_one_letter_code
_entity_poly.pdbx_strand_id
1 'polypeptide(L)'
;VENPNPVRLLVVDDEPHIADLVATVARYEGWQAVTAGCGADALARAAEFAPDIVVLDLMLPDFDGFTVLDKLREKHDAVPVVFLTAKDATADRIAGLTRGGDDYLVKPFSVEELMARLRAVLRRTSEKPDTRTVVLQVGDLTLDEETHEVRRGGQLAELTPTEYELLRYLMRRSPAVLTKAQILDHVWEYDFGGRSNVVELAISRLRRKLDTEAEPLIHTVRGVGYSVRQAGR
;
A
#
# COMPACT_ATOMS: atom_id res chain seq x y z
N VAL A 1 -2.68 28.20 7.60
CA VAL A 1 -1.37 28.01 6.93
C VAL A 1 -1.63 27.06 5.79
N GLU A 2 -1.71 27.56 4.55
CA GLU A 2 -1.87 26.71 3.36
C GLU A 2 -0.62 25.84 3.21
N ASN A 3 -0.84 24.53 3.11
CA ASN A 3 0.24 23.60 2.80
C ASN A 3 0.69 23.89 1.34
N PRO A 4 1.96 24.22 1.07
CA PRO A 4 2.41 24.61 -0.26
C PRO A 4 2.28 23.48 -1.30
N ASN A 5 2.02 22.26 -0.88
CA ASN A 5 1.77 21.11 -1.78
C ASN A 5 0.66 20.23 -1.17
N PRO A 6 -0.62 20.55 -1.42
CA PRO A 6 -1.74 19.78 -0.87
C PRO A 6 -1.77 18.36 -1.48
N VAL A 7 -2.09 17.37 -0.66
CA VAL A 7 -2.29 15.98 -1.09
C VAL A 7 -3.39 15.92 -2.16
N ARG A 8 -3.12 15.21 -3.25
CA ARG A 8 -4.06 15.01 -4.37
C ARG A 8 -4.71 13.64 -4.25
N LEU A 9 -6.00 13.61 -3.94
CA LEU A 9 -6.81 12.40 -3.79
C LEU A 9 -7.71 12.19 -5.00
N LEU A 10 -7.66 11.00 -5.61
CA LEU A 10 -8.67 10.54 -6.56
C LEU A 10 -9.60 9.55 -5.87
N VAL A 11 -10.91 9.81 -5.89
CA VAL A 11 -11.95 8.93 -5.35
C VAL A 11 -12.73 8.33 -6.51
N VAL A 12 -12.72 7.00 -6.59
CA VAL A 12 -13.39 6.23 -7.65
C VAL A 12 -14.48 5.36 -7.02
N ASP A 13 -15.73 5.72 -7.22
CA ASP A 13 -16.89 5.02 -6.69
C ASP A 13 -18.10 5.36 -7.58
N ASP A 14 -18.88 4.37 -7.98
CA ASP A 14 -20.07 4.56 -8.82
C ASP A 14 -21.27 5.10 -8.03
N GLU A 15 -21.18 5.11 -6.69
CA GLU A 15 -22.13 5.76 -5.79
C GLU A 15 -21.72 7.24 -5.56
N PRO A 16 -22.35 8.23 -6.25
CA PRO A 16 -21.89 9.63 -6.20
C PRO A 16 -21.87 10.22 -4.78
N HIS A 17 -22.82 9.80 -3.94
CA HIS A 17 -22.91 10.28 -2.56
C HIS A 17 -21.72 9.81 -1.69
N ILE A 18 -21.16 8.64 -1.94
CA ILE A 18 -19.94 8.15 -1.27
C ILE A 18 -18.73 8.94 -1.77
N ALA A 19 -18.57 9.02 -3.10
CA ALA A 19 -17.46 9.76 -3.71
C ALA A 19 -17.43 11.23 -3.25
N ASP A 20 -18.58 11.91 -3.28
CA ASP A 20 -18.70 13.32 -2.88
C ASP A 20 -18.47 13.52 -1.37
N LEU A 21 -18.95 12.61 -0.53
CA LEU A 21 -18.71 12.65 0.91
C LEU A 21 -17.21 12.56 1.22
N VAL A 22 -16.52 11.57 0.66
CA VAL A 22 -15.08 11.38 0.85
C VAL A 22 -14.31 12.58 0.32
N ALA A 23 -14.61 13.06 -0.89
CA ALA A 23 -13.95 14.21 -1.48
C ALA A 23 -14.18 15.50 -0.65
N THR A 24 -15.38 15.66 -0.08
CA THR A 24 -15.71 16.83 0.76
C THR A 24 -14.88 16.81 2.03
N VAL A 25 -14.80 15.68 2.75
CA VAL A 25 -14.00 15.57 3.97
C VAL A 25 -12.51 15.76 3.67
N ALA A 26 -12.01 15.19 2.58
CA ALA A 26 -10.62 15.40 2.15
C ALA A 26 -10.31 16.89 1.92
N ARG A 27 -11.22 17.63 1.26
CA ARG A 27 -11.06 19.07 1.05
C ARG A 27 -11.08 19.87 2.37
N TYR A 28 -11.88 19.45 3.36
CA TYR A 28 -11.86 20.05 4.70
C TYR A 28 -10.50 19.87 5.40
N GLU A 29 -9.79 18.80 5.11
CA GLU A 29 -8.42 18.57 5.60
C GLU A 29 -7.34 19.30 4.77
N GLY A 30 -7.75 20.11 3.79
CA GLY A 30 -6.83 20.88 2.95
C GLY A 30 -6.26 20.10 1.78
N TRP A 31 -6.84 18.92 1.44
CA TRP A 31 -6.44 18.15 0.26
C TRP A 31 -7.15 18.65 -1.00
N GLN A 32 -6.55 18.39 -2.14
CA GLN A 32 -7.25 18.46 -3.41
C GLN A 32 -7.89 17.11 -3.70
N ALA A 33 -9.18 17.10 -4.06
CA ALA A 33 -9.88 15.86 -4.33
C ALA A 33 -10.70 15.96 -5.61
N VAL A 34 -10.58 14.93 -6.47
CA VAL A 34 -11.40 14.71 -7.65
C VAL A 34 -12.11 13.37 -7.55
N THR A 35 -13.28 13.26 -8.16
CA THR A 35 -14.11 12.03 -8.12
C THR A 35 -14.26 11.47 -9.53
N ALA A 36 -14.40 10.15 -9.65
CA ALA A 36 -14.72 9.45 -10.88
C ALA A 36 -15.80 8.39 -10.59
N GLY A 37 -16.81 8.26 -11.43
CA GLY A 37 -17.91 7.31 -11.26
C GLY A 37 -17.73 6.00 -12.02
N CYS A 38 -16.62 5.81 -12.73
CA CYS A 38 -16.30 4.60 -13.50
C CYS A 38 -14.81 4.48 -13.75
N GLY A 39 -14.34 3.30 -14.14
CA GLY A 39 -12.93 3.02 -14.37
C GLY A 39 -12.33 3.83 -15.51
N ALA A 40 -13.04 4.04 -16.60
CA ALA A 40 -12.55 4.85 -17.74
C ALA A 40 -12.30 6.32 -17.34
N ASP A 41 -13.23 6.93 -16.59
CA ASP A 41 -13.08 8.29 -16.05
C ASP A 41 -11.94 8.35 -15.02
N ALA A 42 -11.81 7.32 -14.19
CA ALA A 42 -10.72 7.22 -13.22
C ALA A 42 -9.34 7.25 -13.88
N LEU A 43 -9.14 6.49 -14.95
CA LEU A 43 -7.87 6.45 -15.67
C LEU A 43 -7.56 7.78 -16.40
N ALA A 44 -8.58 8.43 -16.97
CA ALA A 44 -8.42 9.74 -17.58
C ALA A 44 -8.02 10.79 -16.54
N ARG A 45 -8.75 10.86 -15.42
CA ARG A 45 -8.44 11.79 -14.32
C ARG A 45 -7.10 11.51 -13.68
N ALA A 46 -6.71 10.26 -13.50
CA ALA A 46 -5.40 9.92 -12.95
C ALA A 46 -4.26 10.47 -13.81
N ALA A 47 -4.41 10.39 -15.14
CA ALA A 47 -3.40 10.92 -16.07
C ALA A 47 -3.27 12.45 -16.03
N GLU A 48 -4.39 13.17 -15.83
CA GLU A 48 -4.41 14.64 -15.79
C GLU A 48 -4.07 15.20 -14.42
N PHE A 49 -4.64 14.59 -13.37
CA PHE A 49 -4.55 15.08 -12.00
C PHE A 49 -3.29 14.60 -11.28
N ALA A 50 -2.68 13.49 -11.73
CA ALA A 50 -1.53 12.84 -11.12
C ALA A 50 -1.71 12.68 -9.59
N PRO A 51 -2.64 11.84 -9.11
CA PRO A 51 -2.97 11.72 -7.70
C PRO A 51 -1.81 11.18 -6.88
N ASP A 52 -1.71 11.63 -5.62
CA ASP A 52 -0.76 11.11 -4.63
C ASP A 52 -1.32 9.85 -3.93
N ILE A 53 -2.64 9.66 -3.95
CA ILE A 53 -3.34 8.49 -3.43
C ILE A 53 -4.69 8.31 -4.12
N VAL A 54 -5.12 7.05 -4.28
CA VAL A 54 -6.40 6.68 -4.89
C VAL A 54 -7.24 5.88 -3.91
N VAL A 55 -8.51 6.24 -3.77
CA VAL A 55 -9.57 5.39 -3.20
C VAL A 55 -10.32 4.76 -4.36
N LEU A 56 -10.45 3.44 -4.38
CA LEU A 56 -10.96 2.70 -5.53
C LEU A 56 -11.98 1.64 -5.12
N ASP A 57 -13.22 1.81 -5.58
CA ASP A 57 -14.20 0.73 -5.45
C ASP A 57 -13.85 -0.45 -6.36
N LEU A 58 -14.05 -1.65 -5.86
CA LEU A 58 -13.90 -2.87 -6.64
C LEU A 58 -15.05 -3.08 -7.64
N MET A 59 -16.24 -2.59 -7.31
CA MET A 59 -17.46 -2.81 -8.09
C MET A 59 -17.79 -1.57 -8.92
N LEU A 60 -17.16 -1.42 -10.08
CA LEU A 60 -17.44 -0.31 -11.00
C LEU A 60 -18.28 -0.80 -12.20
N PRO A 61 -19.05 0.09 -12.86
CA PRO A 61 -20.00 -0.32 -13.90
C PRO A 61 -19.33 -0.78 -15.22
N ASP A 62 -18.09 -0.40 -15.49
CA ASP A 62 -17.38 -0.63 -16.76
C ASP A 62 -16.19 -1.59 -16.62
N PHE A 63 -15.38 -1.44 -15.57
CA PHE A 63 -14.25 -2.30 -15.26
C PHE A 63 -14.32 -2.75 -13.80
N ASP A 64 -13.82 -3.94 -13.48
CA ASP A 64 -13.54 -4.24 -12.07
C ASP A 64 -12.38 -3.36 -11.56
N GLY A 65 -12.39 -3.03 -10.26
CA GLY A 65 -11.37 -2.17 -9.67
C GLY A 65 -9.95 -2.72 -9.80
N PHE A 66 -9.78 -4.03 -9.96
CA PHE A 66 -8.46 -4.62 -10.19
C PHE A 66 -7.93 -4.32 -11.59
N THR A 67 -8.81 -4.33 -12.59
CA THR A 67 -8.46 -3.93 -13.95
C THR A 67 -8.05 -2.44 -13.98
N VAL A 68 -8.73 -1.60 -13.21
CA VAL A 68 -8.35 -0.18 -13.06
C VAL A 68 -6.98 -0.07 -12.40
N LEU A 69 -6.72 -0.82 -11.30
CA LEU A 69 -5.42 -0.84 -10.64
C LEU A 69 -4.30 -1.27 -11.60
N ASP A 70 -4.47 -2.38 -12.33
CA ASP A 70 -3.46 -2.89 -13.25
C ASP A 70 -3.09 -1.82 -14.30
N LYS A 71 -4.09 -1.12 -14.88
CA LYS A 71 -3.88 -0.03 -15.84
C LYS A 71 -3.28 1.22 -15.21
N LEU A 72 -3.60 1.54 -13.95
CA LEU A 72 -2.96 2.62 -13.21
C LEU A 72 -1.47 2.32 -12.99
N ARG A 73 -1.14 1.07 -12.65
CA ARG A 73 0.24 0.61 -12.43
C ARG A 73 1.11 0.66 -13.68
N GLU A 74 0.54 0.51 -14.88
CA GLU A 74 1.29 0.66 -16.15
C GLU A 74 1.88 2.06 -16.35
N LYS A 75 1.29 3.08 -15.71
CA LYS A 75 1.67 4.50 -15.88
C LYS A 75 2.15 5.16 -14.59
N HIS A 76 1.73 4.65 -13.45
CA HIS A 76 1.94 5.21 -12.11
C HIS A 76 2.23 4.09 -11.12
N ASP A 77 3.37 3.41 -11.28
CA ASP A 77 3.73 2.19 -10.53
C ASP A 77 3.67 2.33 -9.01
N ALA A 78 3.96 3.52 -8.49
CA ALA A 78 4.10 3.76 -7.06
C ALA A 78 2.90 4.43 -6.40
N VAL A 79 1.83 4.83 -7.16
CA VAL A 79 0.70 5.51 -6.53
C VAL A 79 -0.03 4.56 -5.56
N PRO A 80 -0.19 4.91 -4.27
CA PRO A 80 -0.88 4.07 -3.32
C PRO A 80 -2.39 4.01 -3.60
N VAL A 81 -2.96 2.81 -3.43
CA VAL A 81 -4.38 2.53 -3.67
C VAL A 81 -5.00 1.88 -2.45
N VAL A 82 -6.07 2.51 -1.93
CA VAL A 82 -6.93 1.96 -0.87
C VAL A 82 -8.24 1.48 -1.51
N PHE A 83 -8.51 0.20 -1.41
CA PHE A 83 -9.74 -0.37 -1.97
C PHE A 83 -10.95 -0.18 -1.06
N LEU A 84 -12.09 0.14 -1.66
CA LEU A 84 -13.40 -0.04 -1.04
C LEU A 84 -14.01 -1.37 -1.52
N THR A 85 -14.62 -2.14 -0.61
CA THR A 85 -15.17 -3.47 -0.94
C THR A 85 -16.42 -3.78 -0.15
N ALA A 86 -17.34 -4.55 -0.72
CA ALA A 86 -18.50 -5.06 -0.01
C ALA A 86 -18.13 -6.17 1.01
N LYS A 87 -18.93 -6.32 2.07
CA LYS A 87 -18.67 -7.19 3.22
C LYS A 87 -18.47 -8.68 2.89
N ASP A 88 -19.04 -9.15 1.79
CA ASP A 88 -19.09 -10.60 1.46
C ASP A 88 -17.93 -11.07 0.56
N ALA A 89 -17.06 -10.18 0.15
CA ALA A 89 -15.98 -10.46 -0.80
C ALA A 89 -14.66 -10.85 -0.12
N THR A 90 -14.63 -11.88 0.72
CA THR A 90 -13.37 -12.39 1.30
C THR A 90 -12.37 -12.81 0.20
N ALA A 91 -12.89 -13.38 -0.90
CA ALA A 91 -12.08 -13.71 -2.08
C ALA A 91 -11.55 -12.46 -2.79
N ASP A 92 -12.36 -11.41 -2.92
CA ASP A 92 -11.97 -10.15 -3.58
C ASP A 92 -10.95 -9.35 -2.75
N ARG A 93 -11.05 -9.40 -1.40
CA ARG A 93 -10.06 -8.82 -0.51
C ARG A 93 -8.69 -9.48 -0.67
N ILE A 94 -8.67 -10.81 -0.78
CA ILE A 94 -7.45 -11.58 -1.06
C ILE A 94 -6.91 -11.23 -2.44
N ALA A 95 -7.77 -11.15 -3.46
CA ALA A 95 -7.38 -10.79 -4.82
C ALA A 95 -6.83 -9.35 -4.90
N GLY A 96 -7.46 -8.36 -4.22
CA GLY A 96 -7.05 -6.96 -4.23
C GLY A 96 -5.68 -6.71 -3.63
N LEU A 97 -5.46 -7.27 -2.46
CA LEU A 97 -4.16 -7.20 -1.81
C LEU A 97 -3.10 -8.04 -2.55
N THR A 98 -3.47 -9.10 -3.25
CA THR A 98 -2.55 -9.88 -4.08
C THR A 98 -2.13 -9.14 -5.35
N ARG A 99 -2.95 -8.22 -5.87
CA ARG A 99 -2.70 -7.45 -7.09
C ARG A 99 -2.04 -6.08 -6.88
N GLY A 100 -1.76 -5.65 -5.64
CA GLY A 100 -0.97 -4.44 -5.41
C GLY A 100 -1.67 -3.29 -4.68
N GLY A 101 -2.87 -3.47 -4.11
CA GLY A 101 -3.49 -2.49 -3.21
C GLY A 101 -2.68 -2.33 -1.92
N ASP A 102 -2.60 -1.12 -1.40
CA ASP A 102 -1.85 -0.79 -0.19
C ASP A 102 -2.68 -1.02 1.09
N ASP A 103 -4.01 -0.87 0.98
CA ASP A 103 -4.96 -1.15 2.04
C ASP A 103 -6.36 -1.42 1.46
N TYR A 104 -7.30 -1.85 2.30
CA TYR A 104 -8.71 -1.99 1.94
C TYR A 104 -9.62 -1.60 3.10
N LEU A 105 -10.83 -1.15 2.77
CA LEU A 105 -11.89 -0.82 3.72
C LEU A 105 -13.21 -1.43 3.28
N VAL A 106 -13.93 -2.03 4.22
CA VAL A 106 -15.19 -2.73 3.95
C VAL A 106 -16.37 -1.77 4.09
N LYS A 107 -17.23 -1.69 3.07
CA LYS A 107 -18.52 -0.99 3.14
C LYS A 107 -19.53 -1.78 4.02
N PRO A 108 -20.29 -1.12 4.93
CA PRO A 108 -20.25 0.30 5.24
C PRO A 108 -19.09 0.66 6.16
N PHE A 109 -18.49 1.84 5.97
CA PHE A 109 -17.37 2.36 6.74
C PHE A 109 -17.68 3.75 7.30
N SER A 110 -16.90 4.18 8.29
CA SER A 110 -16.90 5.58 8.69
C SER A 110 -15.87 6.38 7.88
N VAL A 111 -16.19 7.62 7.53
CA VAL A 111 -15.27 8.48 6.77
C VAL A 111 -14.03 8.78 7.57
N GLU A 112 -14.15 8.89 8.90
CA GLU A 112 -13.02 9.06 9.82
C GLU A 112 -12.04 7.89 9.74
N GLU A 113 -12.55 6.64 9.65
CA GLU A 113 -11.72 5.44 9.47
C GLU A 113 -10.99 5.50 8.13
N LEU A 114 -11.70 5.82 7.04
CA LEU A 114 -11.08 5.95 5.73
C LEU A 114 -9.98 7.02 5.73
N MET A 115 -10.25 8.22 6.28
CA MET A 115 -9.24 9.28 6.33
C MET A 115 -8.04 8.91 7.19
N ALA A 116 -8.23 8.18 8.30
CA ALA A 116 -7.13 7.68 9.11
C ALA A 116 -6.23 6.71 8.31
N ARG A 117 -6.84 5.80 7.52
CA ARG A 117 -6.12 4.87 6.64
C ARG A 117 -5.36 5.59 5.52
N LEU A 118 -6.00 6.56 4.88
CA LEU A 118 -5.35 7.38 3.84
C LEU A 118 -4.13 8.12 4.39
N ARG A 119 -4.25 8.74 5.57
CA ARG A 119 -3.11 9.39 6.23
C ARG A 119 -1.99 8.41 6.58
N ALA A 120 -2.33 7.21 7.07
CA ALA A 120 -1.34 6.18 7.39
C ALA A 120 -0.58 5.70 6.14
N VAL A 121 -1.28 5.51 5.01
CA VAL A 121 -0.67 5.16 3.72
C VAL A 121 0.25 6.29 3.23
N LEU A 122 -0.21 7.55 3.24
CA LEU A 122 0.57 8.71 2.79
C LEU A 122 1.80 8.98 3.67
N ARG A 123 1.72 8.76 4.98
CA ARG A 123 2.88 8.93 5.86
C ARG A 123 4.03 8.01 5.44
N ARG A 124 3.75 6.79 5.02
CA ARG A 124 4.75 5.84 4.51
C ARG A 124 5.47 6.36 3.27
N THR A 125 4.83 7.26 2.48
CA THR A 125 5.47 7.93 1.34
C THR A 125 6.26 9.17 1.73
N SER A 126 5.98 9.76 2.90
CA SER A 126 6.45 11.10 3.28
C SER A 126 7.50 11.09 4.40
N GLU A 127 7.75 9.95 5.05
CA GLU A 127 8.78 9.88 6.10
C GLU A 127 10.15 10.14 5.49
N LYS A 128 10.64 11.40 5.70
CA LYS A 128 12.05 11.71 5.44
C LYS A 128 12.90 10.84 6.36
N PRO A 129 13.94 10.21 5.85
CA PRO A 129 14.84 9.41 6.67
C PRO A 129 15.42 10.26 7.80
N ASP A 130 15.50 9.65 8.98
CA ASP A 130 16.29 10.17 10.09
C ASP A 130 17.71 10.44 9.57
N THR A 131 18.29 11.58 9.92
CA THR A 131 19.48 12.26 9.31
C THR A 131 20.78 11.45 9.19
N ARG A 132 20.73 10.14 9.12
CA ARG A 132 21.84 9.24 8.79
C ARG A 132 21.47 8.40 7.60
N THR A 133 22.15 8.58 6.49
CA THR A 133 22.10 7.68 5.32
C THR A 133 22.30 6.24 5.83
N VAL A 134 21.23 5.49 5.92
CA VAL A 134 21.30 4.09 6.37
C VAL A 134 20.95 3.21 5.19
N VAL A 135 21.95 2.58 4.63
CA VAL A 135 21.75 1.48 3.69
C VAL A 135 21.63 0.19 4.51
N LEU A 136 20.44 -0.36 4.56
CA LEU A 136 20.19 -1.68 5.14
C LEU A 136 20.64 -2.76 4.14
N GLN A 137 21.34 -3.79 4.62
CA GLN A 137 21.78 -4.88 3.76
C GLN A 137 21.58 -6.24 4.42
N VAL A 138 20.98 -7.17 3.69
CA VAL A 138 20.86 -8.57 4.06
C VAL A 138 21.15 -9.42 2.82
N GLY A 139 22.32 -10.06 2.80
CA GLY A 139 22.80 -10.76 1.62
C GLY A 139 23.02 -9.80 0.44
N ASP A 140 22.38 -10.09 -0.67
CA ASP A 140 22.38 -9.27 -1.89
C ASP A 140 21.16 -8.31 -1.99
N LEU A 141 20.34 -8.25 -0.93
CA LEU A 141 19.25 -7.31 -0.81
C LEU A 141 19.75 -6.04 -0.10
N THR A 142 19.58 -4.89 -0.74
CA THR A 142 19.90 -3.57 -0.19
C THR A 142 18.66 -2.68 -0.20
N LEU A 143 18.50 -1.88 0.83
CA LEU A 143 17.46 -0.85 0.94
C LEU A 143 18.14 0.44 1.40
N ASP A 144 18.10 1.44 0.55
CA ASP A 144 18.60 2.79 0.83
C ASP A 144 17.43 3.63 1.38
N GLU A 145 17.54 4.06 2.63
CA GLU A 145 16.49 4.84 3.28
C GLU A 145 16.44 6.30 2.84
N GLU A 146 17.49 6.83 2.21
CA GLU A 146 17.51 8.20 1.71
C GLU A 146 16.87 8.31 0.33
N THR A 147 17.22 7.38 -0.57
CA THR A 147 16.69 7.37 -1.93
C THR A 147 15.40 6.56 -2.07
N HIS A 148 15.01 5.80 -1.05
CA HIS A 148 13.93 4.79 -1.07
C HIS A 148 14.14 3.69 -2.12
N GLU A 149 15.37 3.53 -2.61
CA GLU A 149 15.68 2.48 -3.56
C GLU A 149 15.88 1.13 -2.86
N VAL A 150 15.27 0.11 -3.42
CA VAL A 150 15.47 -1.29 -3.03
C VAL A 150 16.10 -2.05 -4.19
N ARG A 151 17.18 -2.79 -3.93
CA ARG A 151 17.85 -3.59 -4.95
C ARG A 151 18.07 -5.01 -4.46
N ARG A 152 17.82 -5.96 -5.36
CA ARG A 152 18.08 -7.38 -5.15
C ARG A 152 19.08 -7.87 -6.20
N GLY A 153 20.25 -8.37 -5.77
CA GLY A 153 21.30 -8.74 -6.71
C GLY A 153 21.75 -7.60 -7.65
N GLY A 154 21.63 -6.33 -7.20
CA GLY A 154 21.90 -5.13 -7.99
C GLY A 154 20.76 -4.66 -8.89
N GLN A 155 19.69 -5.45 -9.08
CA GLN A 155 18.50 -5.05 -9.84
C GLN A 155 17.54 -4.24 -8.97
N LEU A 156 17.01 -3.14 -9.51
CA LEU A 156 16.03 -2.30 -8.84
C LEU A 156 14.72 -3.06 -8.69
N ALA A 157 14.15 -3.07 -7.48
CA ALA A 157 12.84 -3.63 -7.17
C ALA A 157 11.86 -2.49 -6.88
N GLU A 158 10.82 -2.38 -7.69
CA GLU A 158 9.78 -1.37 -7.51
C GLU A 158 8.78 -1.84 -6.46
N LEU A 159 8.76 -1.16 -5.32
CA LEU A 159 7.87 -1.45 -4.20
C LEU A 159 6.83 -0.34 -4.03
N THR A 160 5.62 -0.72 -3.64
CA THR A 160 4.65 0.25 -3.15
C THR A 160 5.09 0.77 -1.77
N PRO A 161 4.56 1.92 -1.30
CA PRO A 161 4.91 2.47 0.01
C PRO A 161 4.74 1.48 1.16
N THR A 162 3.68 0.69 1.15
CA THR A 162 3.40 -0.32 2.16
C THR A 162 4.39 -1.50 2.08
N GLU A 163 4.74 -1.95 0.88
CA GLU A 163 5.75 -3.00 0.68
C GLU A 163 7.14 -2.53 1.11
N TYR A 164 7.50 -1.28 0.80
CA TYR A 164 8.74 -0.66 1.22
C TYR A 164 8.83 -0.61 2.75
N GLU A 165 7.81 -0.09 3.43
CA GLU A 165 7.78 0.04 4.89
C GLU A 165 7.83 -1.34 5.58
N LEU A 166 7.09 -2.32 5.06
CA LEU A 166 7.16 -3.70 5.57
C LEU A 166 8.57 -4.26 5.44
N LEU A 167 9.20 -4.09 4.28
CA LEU A 167 10.56 -4.58 4.05
C LEU A 167 11.56 -3.86 4.95
N ARG A 168 11.48 -2.52 5.05
CA ARG A 168 12.31 -1.69 5.93
C ARG A 168 12.23 -2.17 7.37
N TYR A 169 11.02 -2.39 7.88
CA TYR A 169 10.80 -2.86 9.24
C TYR A 169 11.42 -4.24 9.48
N LEU A 170 11.22 -5.18 8.56
CA LEU A 170 11.82 -6.51 8.63
C LEU A 170 13.36 -6.45 8.58
N MET A 171 13.95 -5.65 7.69
CA MET A 171 15.39 -5.54 7.54
C MET A 171 16.04 -4.85 8.74
N ARG A 172 15.44 -3.80 9.29
CA ARG A 172 15.93 -3.13 10.52
C ARG A 172 15.94 -4.07 11.74
N ARG A 173 15.11 -5.09 11.74
CA ARG A 173 15.02 -6.08 12.82
C ARG A 173 15.71 -7.41 12.50
N SER A 174 16.32 -7.52 11.31
CA SER A 174 17.04 -8.73 10.91
C SER A 174 18.12 -9.11 11.92
N PRO A 175 18.29 -10.41 12.24
CA PRO A 175 17.55 -11.60 11.76
C PRO A 175 16.33 -11.98 12.63
N ALA A 176 15.86 -11.09 13.52
CA ALA A 176 14.78 -11.38 14.46
C ALA A 176 13.47 -11.76 13.74
N VAL A 177 12.69 -12.61 14.38
CA VAL A 177 11.34 -12.98 13.92
C VAL A 177 10.34 -11.97 14.45
N LEU A 178 9.61 -11.31 13.58
CA LEU A 178 8.52 -10.41 13.93
C LEU A 178 7.18 -11.14 13.85
N THR A 179 6.37 -11.01 14.88
CA THR A 179 5.01 -11.55 14.87
C THR A 179 4.12 -10.78 13.91
N LYS A 180 3.03 -11.42 13.46
CA LYS A 180 2.02 -10.73 12.62
C LYS A 180 1.44 -9.49 13.31
N ALA A 181 1.22 -9.57 14.62
CA ALA A 181 0.71 -8.45 15.41
C ALA A 181 1.68 -7.26 15.39
N GLN A 182 2.98 -7.50 15.62
CA GLN A 182 4.01 -6.46 15.57
C GLN A 182 4.12 -5.82 14.19
N ILE A 183 4.05 -6.65 13.13
CA ILE A 183 4.08 -6.16 11.74
C ILE A 183 2.84 -5.31 11.45
N LEU A 184 1.67 -5.78 11.87
CA LEU A 184 0.41 -5.10 11.65
C LEU A 184 0.37 -3.74 12.36
N ASP A 185 0.75 -3.71 13.64
CA ASP A 185 0.81 -2.51 14.46
C ASP A 185 1.79 -1.47 13.88
N HIS A 186 2.98 -1.91 13.46
CA HIS A 186 3.99 -1.00 12.93
C HIS A 186 3.69 -0.49 11.52
N VAL A 187 3.26 -1.37 10.61
CA VAL A 187 3.09 -1.02 9.20
C VAL A 187 1.70 -0.42 8.95
N TRP A 188 0.65 -0.86 9.61
CA TRP A 188 -0.72 -0.39 9.39
C TRP A 188 -1.26 0.52 10.50
N GLU A 189 -0.67 0.49 11.72
CA GLU A 189 -0.98 1.36 12.89
C GLU A 189 -2.45 1.38 13.35
N TYR A 190 -3.25 0.36 13.02
CA TYR A 190 -4.63 0.21 13.50
C TYR A 190 -5.02 -1.27 13.62
N ASP A 191 -5.99 -1.51 14.51
CA ASP A 191 -6.47 -2.86 14.80
C ASP A 191 -7.43 -3.37 13.71
N PHE A 192 -7.03 -4.42 13.03
CA PHE A 192 -7.90 -5.15 12.08
C PHE A 192 -8.83 -6.15 12.76
N GLY A 193 -9.00 -6.08 14.07
CA GLY A 193 -9.81 -7.06 14.82
C GLY A 193 -9.27 -8.50 14.75
N GLY A 194 -7.97 -8.65 14.55
CA GLY A 194 -7.26 -9.95 14.56
C GLY A 194 -7.58 -10.89 13.38
N ARG A 195 -8.35 -10.44 12.40
CA ARG A 195 -8.85 -11.30 11.29
C ARG A 195 -8.28 -10.98 9.91
N SER A 196 -7.26 -10.12 9.83
CA SER A 196 -6.73 -9.69 8.53
C SER A 196 -5.56 -10.58 8.12
N ASN A 197 -5.60 -11.06 6.87
CA ASN A 197 -4.47 -11.70 6.19
C ASN A 197 -3.62 -10.70 5.39
N VAL A 198 -3.73 -9.40 5.69
CA VAL A 198 -3.01 -8.32 5.00
C VAL A 198 -1.49 -8.52 5.05
N VAL A 199 -0.97 -8.97 6.19
CA VAL A 199 0.46 -9.25 6.37
C VAL A 199 0.92 -10.37 5.45
N GLU A 200 0.17 -11.48 5.41
CA GLU A 200 0.49 -12.63 4.54
C GLU A 200 0.51 -12.24 3.06
N LEU A 201 -0.43 -11.40 2.66
CA LEU A 201 -0.55 -10.93 1.27
C LEU A 201 0.58 -9.98 0.91
N ALA A 202 0.92 -9.04 1.80
CA ALA A 202 2.05 -8.14 1.61
C ALA A 202 3.39 -8.90 1.55
N ILE A 203 3.59 -9.90 2.41
CA ILE A 203 4.75 -10.81 2.36
C ILE A 203 4.79 -11.59 1.04
N SER A 204 3.64 -12.11 0.58
CA SER A 204 3.56 -12.82 -0.69
C SER A 204 3.97 -11.94 -1.88
N ARG A 205 3.56 -10.67 -1.89
CA ARG A 205 3.95 -9.70 -2.91
C ARG A 205 5.43 -9.37 -2.86
N LEU A 206 5.97 -9.11 -1.68
CA LEU A 206 7.40 -8.87 -1.51
C LEU A 206 8.23 -10.05 -2.05
N ARG A 207 7.87 -11.29 -1.71
CA ARG A 207 8.54 -12.48 -2.23
C ARG A 207 8.51 -12.55 -3.75
N ARG A 208 7.36 -12.28 -4.36
CA ARG A 208 7.23 -12.29 -5.82
C ARG A 208 8.13 -11.25 -6.50
N LYS A 209 8.38 -10.10 -5.85
CA LYS A 209 9.24 -9.04 -6.39
C LYS A 209 10.72 -9.25 -6.08
N LEU A 210 11.05 -9.91 -4.97
CA LEU A 210 12.41 -10.00 -4.46
C LEU A 210 13.05 -11.39 -4.62
N ASP A 211 12.26 -12.48 -4.61
CA ASP A 211 12.78 -13.86 -4.56
C ASP A 211 12.63 -14.60 -5.91
N THR A 212 12.70 -13.89 -7.04
CA THR A 212 12.39 -14.47 -8.38
C THR A 212 13.37 -15.53 -8.86
N GLU A 213 14.69 -15.36 -8.61
CA GLU A 213 15.75 -16.28 -9.08
C GLU A 213 16.82 -16.57 -8.02
N ALA A 214 16.75 -15.96 -6.87
CA ALA A 214 17.74 -16.07 -5.79
C ALA A 214 17.18 -16.86 -4.59
N GLU A 215 18.06 -17.27 -3.68
CA GLU A 215 17.64 -17.86 -2.42
C GLU A 215 16.68 -16.95 -1.66
N PRO A 216 15.54 -17.47 -1.15
CA PRO A 216 14.58 -16.66 -0.41
C PRO A 216 15.21 -16.02 0.82
N LEU A 217 15.08 -14.70 0.97
CA LEU A 217 15.52 -13.98 2.17
C LEU A 217 14.40 -13.75 3.18
N ILE A 218 13.14 -13.74 2.72
CA ILE A 218 11.99 -13.57 3.59
C ILE A 218 11.51 -14.95 4.05
N HIS A 219 11.70 -15.26 5.33
CA HIS A 219 11.35 -16.55 5.91
C HIS A 219 10.07 -16.50 6.70
N THR A 220 9.26 -17.58 6.62
CA THR A 220 8.10 -17.80 7.47
C THR A 220 8.51 -18.70 8.63
N VAL A 221 8.31 -18.22 9.85
CA VAL A 221 8.40 -19.05 11.06
C VAL A 221 6.98 -19.45 11.46
N ARG A 222 6.63 -20.72 11.17
CA ARG A 222 5.26 -21.22 11.35
C ARG A 222 4.77 -20.99 12.78
N GLY A 223 3.56 -20.45 12.91
CA GLY A 223 2.93 -20.13 14.19
C GLY A 223 3.48 -18.90 14.90
N VAL A 224 4.55 -18.26 14.38
CA VAL A 224 5.20 -17.09 15.00
C VAL A 224 5.07 -15.85 14.10
N GLY A 225 5.69 -15.87 12.91
CA GLY A 225 5.72 -14.68 12.07
C GLY A 225 6.73 -14.76 10.92
N TYR A 226 7.42 -13.65 10.65
CA TYR A 226 8.31 -13.49 9.51
C TYR A 226 9.66 -12.89 9.93
N SER A 227 10.70 -13.20 9.17
CA SER A 227 12.03 -12.60 9.33
C SER A 227 12.69 -12.44 7.97
N VAL A 228 13.61 -11.48 7.86
CA VAL A 228 14.52 -11.34 6.72
C VAL A 228 15.91 -11.77 7.18
N ARG A 229 16.50 -12.73 6.48
CA ARG A 229 17.85 -13.26 6.79
C ARG A 229 18.37 -14.08 5.62
N GLN A 230 19.71 -14.26 5.55
CA GLN A 230 20.28 -15.25 4.64
C GLN A 230 19.94 -16.69 5.08
N ALA A 231 19.73 -17.58 4.11
CA ALA A 231 19.62 -19.00 4.38
C ALA A 231 20.99 -19.52 4.86
N GLY A 232 21.04 -20.21 6.00
CA GLY A 232 22.23 -20.96 6.40
C GLY A 232 23.25 -20.27 7.33
N ARG A 233 22.81 -19.30 8.13
CA ARG A 233 23.57 -18.87 9.32
C ARG A 233 22.70 -18.83 10.56
#